data_1846347c5608da44c2a33af478d345db
#
_entry.id   1846347c5608da44c2a33af478d345db
#
_cell.length_a   1.000
_cell.length_b   1.000
_cell.length_c   1.000
_cell.angle_alpha   90.00
_cell.angle_beta   90.00
_cell.angle_gamma   90.00
#
_symmetry.space_group_name_H-M   'P 1'
#
loop_
_entity.id
_entity.type
_entity.pdbx_description
1 polymer ?
#
loop_
_entity_poly.entity_id
_entity_poly.type
_entity_poly.pdbx_seq_one_letter_code
_entity_poly.pdbx_strand_id
1 'polypeptide(L)'
;MTDTTETTSLRPTRPAGWPVLLGFFVVHTTVWIALVRLVPGDDFVDYDDLGALGTPWMRQFVIALLAVLALQVAFVGRLGWWDDVLRERMPARWWMWFPVALVVLAALGTLAADGLSDAPAHYWVGMTLTMVLVGTTEELSFRGILLVGARRLVDERRAWLVSSALFGLFHLPNAILGQSVALSIRQMVMTAVIGSAFYCLRRAGRHLLLCIVLHAAYDWCVIQSNVLG
;
A
#
# COMPACT_ATOMS: atom_id res chain seq x y z
N MET A 1 -10.52 -42.44 26.60
CA MET A 1 -10.25 -40.98 26.47
C MET A 1 -9.34 -40.83 25.26
N THR A 2 -9.95 -40.76 24.09
CA THR A 2 -9.25 -40.72 22.80
C THR A 2 -8.97 -39.26 22.48
N ASP A 3 -7.69 -38.87 22.54
CA ASP A 3 -7.18 -37.56 22.13
C ASP A 3 -7.23 -37.47 20.61
N THR A 4 -8.26 -36.83 20.09
CA THR A 4 -8.34 -36.44 18.66
C THR A 4 -7.63 -35.12 18.48
N THR A 5 -6.31 -35.16 18.34
CA THR A 5 -5.55 -34.05 17.77
C THR A 5 -6.01 -33.81 16.32
N GLU A 6 -6.94 -32.91 16.15
CA GLU A 6 -7.24 -32.34 14.84
C GLU A 6 -5.98 -31.69 14.27
N THR A 7 -5.26 -32.43 13.45
CA THR A 7 -4.22 -31.87 12.59
C THR A 7 -4.90 -31.02 11.54
N THR A 8 -5.03 -29.71 11.81
CA THR A 8 -5.41 -28.72 10.82
C THR A 8 -4.39 -28.80 9.68
N SER A 9 -4.72 -29.52 8.62
CA SER A 9 -3.87 -29.64 7.43
C SER A 9 -3.78 -28.28 6.78
N LEU A 10 -2.69 -27.54 7.04
CA LEU A 10 -2.38 -26.32 6.31
C LEU A 10 -2.33 -26.67 4.83
N ARG A 11 -3.13 -25.98 4.01
CA ARG A 11 -3.09 -26.17 2.57
C ARG A 11 -1.65 -25.92 2.08
N PRO A 12 -1.08 -26.82 1.27
CA PRO A 12 0.28 -26.64 0.79
C PRO A 12 0.40 -25.32 0.03
N THR A 13 1.36 -24.48 0.41
CA THR A 13 1.64 -23.22 -0.28
C THR A 13 2.26 -23.51 -1.64
N ARG A 14 1.77 -22.82 -2.69
CA ARG A 14 2.34 -22.95 -4.03
C ARG A 14 3.58 -22.06 -4.17
N PRO A 15 4.67 -22.55 -4.78
CA PRO A 15 5.83 -21.73 -5.07
C PRO A 15 5.50 -20.69 -6.17
N ALA A 16 6.08 -19.51 -6.07
CA ALA A 16 6.05 -18.49 -7.13
C ALA A 16 7.48 -18.04 -7.42
N GLY A 17 7.87 -18.08 -8.68
CA GLY A 17 9.16 -17.56 -9.16
C GLY A 17 9.08 -16.08 -9.54
N TRP A 18 10.22 -15.49 -9.93
CA TRP A 18 10.27 -14.10 -10.37
C TRP A 18 9.28 -13.75 -11.48
N PRO A 19 9.05 -14.57 -12.52
CA PRO A 19 8.07 -14.24 -13.57
C PRO A 19 6.65 -14.04 -13.00
N VAL A 20 6.27 -14.84 -12.00
CA VAL A 20 4.95 -14.73 -11.36
C VAL A 20 4.84 -13.46 -10.52
N LEU A 21 5.90 -13.11 -9.76
CA LEU A 21 5.91 -11.92 -8.91
C LEU A 21 5.95 -10.63 -9.76
N LEU A 22 6.80 -10.59 -10.77
CA LEU A 22 6.89 -9.45 -11.68
C LEU A 22 5.63 -9.34 -12.54
N GLY A 23 5.09 -10.46 -13.00
CA GLY A 23 3.79 -10.50 -13.69
C GLY A 23 2.66 -9.97 -12.81
N PHE A 24 2.61 -10.35 -11.54
CA PHE A 24 1.66 -9.78 -10.57
C PHE A 24 1.84 -8.26 -10.47
N PHE A 25 3.08 -7.77 -10.28
CA PHE A 25 3.36 -6.33 -10.18
C PHE A 25 2.90 -5.56 -11.42
N VAL A 26 3.22 -6.05 -12.62
CA VAL A 26 2.82 -5.41 -13.88
C VAL A 26 1.30 -5.40 -14.04
N VAL A 27 0.64 -6.55 -13.84
CA VAL A 27 -0.83 -6.65 -13.96
C VAL A 27 -1.52 -5.76 -12.94
N HIS A 28 -1.09 -5.79 -11.67
CA HIS A 28 -1.62 -4.95 -10.60
C HIS A 28 -1.53 -3.47 -10.97
N THR A 29 -0.34 -3.00 -11.38
CA THR A 29 -0.12 -1.60 -11.76
C THR A 29 -0.92 -1.20 -13.00
N THR A 30 -0.97 -2.08 -14.02
CA THR A 30 -1.74 -1.83 -15.25
C THR A 30 -3.24 -1.74 -14.97
N VAL A 31 -3.78 -2.66 -14.16
CA VAL A 31 -5.20 -2.66 -13.77
C VAL A 31 -5.55 -1.38 -13.00
N TRP A 32 -4.69 -0.98 -12.06
CA TRP A 32 -4.85 0.28 -11.33
C TRP A 32 -4.96 1.48 -12.28
N ILE A 33 -3.95 1.69 -13.13
CA ILE A 33 -3.90 2.83 -14.05
C ILE A 33 -5.08 2.79 -15.04
N ALA A 34 -5.35 1.62 -15.64
CA ALA A 34 -6.40 1.48 -16.62
C ALA A 34 -7.78 1.81 -16.02
N LEU A 35 -8.07 1.32 -14.81
CA LEU A 35 -9.36 1.57 -14.17
C LEU A 35 -9.50 3.01 -13.70
N VAL A 36 -8.43 3.62 -13.17
CA VAL A 36 -8.46 5.05 -12.86
C VAL A 36 -8.74 5.90 -14.10
N ARG A 37 -8.17 5.53 -15.26
CA ARG A 37 -8.40 6.24 -16.53
C ARG A 37 -9.74 5.94 -17.19
N LEU A 38 -10.27 4.71 -17.03
CA LEU A 38 -11.49 4.24 -17.70
C LEU A 38 -12.76 4.52 -16.90
N VAL A 39 -12.68 4.91 -15.64
CA VAL A 39 -13.88 5.31 -14.88
C VAL A 39 -14.51 6.50 -15.60
N PRO A 40 -15.74 6.36 -16.15
CA PRO A 40 -16.33 7.42 -16.97
C PRO A 40 -16.70 8.62 -16.11
N GLY A 41 -16.39 9.79 -16.60
CA GLY A 41 -16.84 11.06 -16.07
C GLY A 41 -16.10 12.18 -16.76
N ASP A 42 -16.82 13.23 -17.11
CA ASP A 42 -16.26 14.51 -17.51
C ASP A 42 -15.40 15.12 -16.39
N ASP A 43 -15.30 14.42 -15.27
CA ASP A 43 -14.70 14.79 -13.98
C ASP A 43 -13.44 13.97 -13.68
N PHE A 44 -12.59 13.65 -14.68
CA PHE A 44 -11.27 13.10 -14.38
C PHE A 44 -10.48 14.14 -13.57
N VAL A 45 -10.14 13.78 -12.33
CA VAL A 45 -9.32 14.61 -11.46
C VAL A 45 -7.86 14.23 -11.68
N ASP A 46 -7.05 15.19 -12.06
CA ASP A 46 -5.61 15.00 -12.17
C ASP A 46 -5.01 14.67 -10.80
N TYR A 47 -3.91 13.93 -10.82
CA TYR A 47 -3.28 13.46 -9.59
C TYR A 47 -2.79 14.61 -8.69
N ASP A 48 -2.45 15.76 -9.30
CA ASP A 48 -2.01 16.95 -8.56
C ASP A 48 -3.18 17.67 -7.85
N ASP A 49 -4.43 17.34 -8.23
CA ASP A 49 -5.66 17.91 -7.63
C ASP A 49 -6.30 17.00 -6.58
N LEU A 50 -5.60 15.94 -6.15
CA LEU A 50 -6.05 15.09 -5.06
C LEU A 50 -6.10 15.90 -3.76
N GLY A 51 -7.25 15.86 -3.11
CA GLY A 51 -7.50 16.68 -1.93
C GLY A 51 -8.43 17.86 -2.20
N ALA A 52 -8.67 18.26 -3.47
CA ALA A 52 -9.69 19.22 -3.80
C ALA A 52 -11.06 18.84 -3.18
N LEU A 53 -11.85 19.85 -2.75
CA LEU A 53 -13.14 19.67 -2.05
C LEU A 53 -14.23 19.04 -2.93
N GLY A 54 -13.89 17.96 -3.63
CA GLY A 54 -14.79 17.18 -4.46
C GLY A 54 -14.63 15.70 -4.20
N THR A 55 -15.66 14.93 -4.51
CA THR A 55 -15.64 13.46 -4.37
C THR A 55 -15.39 12.69 -5.68
N PRO A 56 -15.19 13.31 -6.87
CA PRO A 56 -14.99 12.56 -8.11
C PRO A 56 -13.78 11.63 -8.04
N TRP A 57 -12.62 12.12 -7.56
CA TRP A 57 -11.41 11.33 -7.42
C TRP A 57 -11.56 10.16 -6.44
N MET A 58 -12.33 10.35 -5.34
CA MET A 58 -12.59 9.26 -4.38
C MET A 58 -13.35 8.12 -5.05
N ARG A 59 -14.40 8.41 -5.83
CA ARG A 59 -15.17 7.41 -6.58
C ARG A 59 -14.29 6.70 -7.59
N GLN A 60 -13.49 7.44 -8.33
CA GLN A 60 -12.55 6.95 -9.33
C GLN A 60 -11.54 5.98 -8.70
N PHE A 61 -10.94 6.35 -7.57
CA PHE A 61 -9.98 5.52 -6.86
C PHE A 61 -10.62 4.31 -6.20
N VAL A 62 -11.75 4.46 -5.53
CA VAL A 62 -12.44 3.35 -4.83
C VAL A 62 -12.76 2.20 -5.78
N ILE A 63 -13.27 2.49 -6.98
CA ILE A 63 -13.59 1.45 -7.96
C ILE A 63 -12.31 0.69 -8.38
N ALA A 64 -11.25 1.42 -8.70
CA ALA A 64 -9.98 0.84 -9.09
C ALA A 64 -9.33 0.03 -7.95
N LEU A 65 -9.35 0.57 -6.73
CA LEU A 65 -8.80 -0.10 -5.54
C LEU A 65 -9.55 -1.38 -5.19
N LEU A 66 -10.88 -1.39 -5.29
CA LEU A 66 -11.67 -2.61 -5.04
C LEU A 66 -11.36 -3.71 -6.07
N ALA A 67 -11.20 -3.35 -7.34
CA ALA A 67 -10.82 -4.32 -8.38
C ALA A 67 -9.40 -4.87 -8.14
N VAL A 68 -8.46 -4.00 -7.80
CA VAL A 68 -7.08 -4.39 -7.44
C VAL A 68 -7.08 -5.27 -6.20
N LEU A 69 -7.85 -4.93 -5.17
CA LEU A 69 -7.98 -5.74 -3.95
C LEU A 69 -8.53 -7.13 -4.26
N ALA A 70 -9.55 -7.23 -5.12
CA ALA A 70 -10.09 -8.52 -5.55
C ALA A 70 -9.03 -9.38 -6.26
N LEU A 71 -8.22 -8.78 -7.14
CA LEU A 71 -7.08 -9.45 -7.79
C LEU A 71 -6.07 -9.98 -6.76
N GLN A 72 -5.71 -9.17 -5.77
CA GLN A 72 -4.77 -9.53 -4.71
C GLN A 72 -5.29 -10.68 -3.84
N VAL A 73 -6.55 -10.58 -3.41
CA VAL A 73 -7.22 -11.63 -2.62
C VAL A 73 -7.24 -12.95 -3.38
N ALA A 74 -7.61 -12.91 -4.67
CA ALA A 74 -7.58 -14.09 -5.53
C ALA A 74 -6.17 -14.67 -5.69
N PHE A 75 -5.15 -13.81 -5.88
CA PHE A 75 -3.76 -14.22 -6.03
C PHE A 75 -3.23 -14.90 -4.75
N VAL A 76 -3.40 -14.27 -3.60
CA VAL A 76 -2.98 -14.82 -2.29
C VAL A 76 -3.73 -16.12 -1.99
N GLY A 77 -5.03 -16.15 -2.27
CA GLY A 77 -5.86 -17.35 -2.09
C GLY A 77 -5.42 -18.52 -2.96
N ARG A 78 -5.08 -18.28 -4.24
CA ARG A 78 -4.56 -19.34 -5.14
C ARG A 78 -3.21 -19.90 -4.70
N LEU A 79 -2.34 -19.08 -4.10
CA LEU A 79 -1.03 -19.48 -3.61
C LEU A 79 -1.09 -20.08 -2.20
N GLY A 80 -2.17 -19.84 -1.45
CA GLY A 80 -2.31 -20.28 -0.05
C GLY A 80 -1.41 -19.51 0.91
N TRP A 81 -1.08 -18.24 0.63
CA TRP A 81 -0.08 -17.46 1.36
C TRP A 81 -0.64 -16.60 2.49
N TRP A 82 -1.92 -16.73 2.85
CA TRP A 82 -2.57 -15.82 3.81
C TRP A 82 -1.84 -15.70 5.14
N ASP A 83 -1.36 -16.79 5.71
CA ASP A 83 -0.68 -16.75 7.00
C ASP A 83 0.68 -16.02 6.90
N ASP A 84 1.46 -16.28 5.85
CA ASP A 84 2.75 -15.61 5.61
C ASP A 84 2.55 -14.11 5.25
N VAL A 85 1.47 -13.79 4.55
CA VAL A 85 1.12 -12.41 4.16
C VAL A 85 0.67 -11.61 5.37
N LEU A 86 -0.18 -12.17 6.22
CA LEU A 86 -0.73 -11.42 7.36
C LEU A 86 0.24 -11.35 8.54
N ARG A 87 1.03 -12.41 8.79
CA ARG A 87 1.87 -12.53 9.98
C ARG A 87 3.34 -12.44 9.65
N GLU A 88 4.09 -11.81 10.54
CA GLU A 88 5.55 -11.70 10.44
C GLU A 88 6.21 -12.64 11.45
N ARG A 89 7.07 -13.54 10.95
CA ARG A 89 7.76 -14.53 11.77
C ARG A 89 9.25 -14.22 11.98
N MET A 90 9.78 -13.31 11.16
CA MET A 90 11.20 -12.93 11.27
C MET A 90 11.44 -12.10 12.54
N PRO A 91 12.60 -12.28 13.21
CA PRO A 91 12.91 -11.53 14.42
C PRO A 91 13.05 -10.03 14.12
N ALA A 92 12.47 -9.21 14.99
CA ALA A 92 12.62 -7.76 14.95
C ALA A 92 13.77 -7.30 15.82
N ARG A 93 14.32 -6.13 15.50
CA ARG A 93 15.31 -5.42 16.31
C ARG A 93 14.69 -4.11 16.78
N TRP A 94 15.03 -3.64 18.01
CA TRP A 94 14.45 -2.45 18.59
C TRP A 94 14.63 -1.18 17.73
N TRP A 95 15.76 -1.03 17.02
CA TRP A 95 16.05 0.12 16.17
C TRP A 95 15.11 0.24 14.95
N MET A 96 14.38 -0.82 14.60
CA MET A 96 13.41 -0.81 13.51
C MET A 96 12.23 0.13 13.78
N TRP A 97 11.99 0.50 15.04
CA TRP A 97 11.01 1.52 15.39
C TRP A 97 11.45 2.94 15.06
N PHE A 98 12.75 3.20 14.89
CA PHE A 98 13.24 4.54 14.58
C PHE A 98 12.72 5.07 13.23
N PRO A 99 12.89 4.39 12.07
CA PRO A 99 12.32 4.86 10.81
C PRO A 99 10.79 4.92 10.85
N VAL A 100 10.11 4.06 11.62
CA VAL A 100 8.66 4.14 11.83
C VAL A 100 8.28 5.43 12.56
N ALA A 101 9.01 5.78 13.62
CA ALA A 101 8.79 7.03 14.35
C ALA A 101 8.96 8.27 13.45
N LEU A 102 9.92 8.24 12.52
CA LEU A 102 10.10 9.35 11.55
C LEU A 102 8.88 9.51 10.63
N VAL A 103 8.28 8.41 10.16
CA VAL A 103 7.05 8.45 9.34
C VAL A 103 5.88 9.01 10.16
N VAL A 104 5.72 8.58 11.41
CA VAL A 104 4.69 9.11 12.30
C VAL A 104 4.89 10.60 12.56
N LEU A 105 6.12 11.02 12.85
CA LEU A 105 6.44 12.44 13.07
C LEU A 105 6.20 13.28 11.83
N ALA A 106 6.50 12.75 10.63
CA ALA A 106 6.20 13.44 9.38
C ALA A 106 4.68 13.63 9.20
N ALA A 107 3.88 12.58 9.43
CA ALA A 107 2.42 12.67 9.35
C ALA A 107 1.84 13.68 10.36
N LEU A 108 2.30 13.64 11.61
CA LEU A 108 1.90 14.60 12.64
C LEU A 108 2.38 16.02 12.33
N GLY A 109 3.53 16.15 11.67
CA GLY A 109 4.09 17.44 11.23
C GLY A 109 3.22 18.10 10.18
N THR A 110 2.72 17.38 9.17
CA THR A 110 1.77 17.92 8.18
C THR A 110 0.47 18.35 8.85
N LEU A 111 -0.09 17.51 9.71
CA LEU A 111 -1.31 17.83 10.43
C LEU A 111 -1.15 19.08 11.36
N ALA A 112 0.01 19.22 12.00
CA ALA A 112 0.27 20.37 12.88
C ALA A 112 0.53 21.67 12.09
N ALA A 113 1.10 21.58 10.88
CA ALA A 113 1.39 22.73 10.03
C ALA A 113 0.13 23.29 9.37
N ASP A 114 -0.72 22.41 8.86
CA ASP A 114 -1.84 22.78 8.00
C ASP A 114 -3.19 22.81 8.75
N GLY A 115 -3.29 22.09 9.88
CA GLY A 115 -4.56 21.93 10.61
C GLY A 115 -5.55 21.03 9.89
N LEU A 116 -6.85 21.19 10.21
CA LEU A 116 -7.97 20.53 9.53
C LEU A 116 -8.78 21.58 8.79
N SER A 117 -9.16 21.28 7.54
CA SER A 117 -10.05 22.16 6.78
C SER A 117 -11.50 22.07 7.25
N ASP A 118 -12.30 23.07 6.93
CA ASP A 118 -13.76 23.11 7.18
C ASP A 118 -14.57 22.25 6.20
N ALA A 119 -13.95 21.20 5.64
CA ALA A 119 -14.61 20.29 4.72
C ALA A 119 -15.80 19.57 5.38
N PRO A 120 -16.87 19.29 4.63
CA PRO A 120 -18.05 18.66 5.19
C PRO A 120 -17.78 17.21 5.62
N ALA A 121 -18.54 16.71 6.61
CA ALA A 121 -18.34 15.38 7.20
C ALA A 121 -18.30 14.24 6.16
N HIS A 122 -19.13 14.31 5.11
CA HIS A 122 -19.13 13.26 4.06
C HIS A 122 -17.82 13.20 3.29
N TYR A 123 -17.12 14.33 3.10
CA TYR A 123 -15.78 14.38 2.50
C TYR A 123 -14.78 13.60 3.37
N TRP A 124 -14.76 13.88 4.68
CA TRP A 124 -13.85 13.20 5.61
C TRP A 124 -14.09 11.70 5.69
N VAL A 125 -15.37 11.28 5.66
CA VAL A 125 -15.71 9.85 5.61
C VAL A 125 -15.21 9.21 4.31
N GLY A 126 -15.49 9.83 3.16
CA GLY A 126 -15.05 9.32 1.86
C GLY A 126 -13.53 9.24 1.75
N MET A 127 -12.82 10.29 2.17
CA MET A 127 -11.36 10.34 2.18
C MET A 127 -10.78 9.25 3.10
N THR A 128 -11.30 9.09 4.33
CA THR A 128 -10.84 8.06 5.26
C THR A 128 -11.00 6.65 4.67
N LEU A 129 -12.17 6.35 4.09
CA LEU A 129 -12.42 5.06 3.45
C LEU A 129 -11.47 4.82 2.26
N THR A 130 -11.22 5.86 1.46
CA THR A 130 -10.29 5.78 0.33
C THR A 130 -8.87 5.51 0.81
N MET A 131 -8.38 6.23 1.83
CA MET A 131 -7.01 6.00 2.37
C MET A 131 -6.86 4.63 3.03
N VAL A 132 -7.90 4.11 3.67
CA VAL A 132 -7.90 2.73 4.19
C VAL A 132 -7.78 1.72 3.05
N LEU A 133 -8.45 1.94 1.92
CA LEU A 133 -8.34 1.08 0.74
C LEU A 133 -6.95 1.20 0.09
N VAL A 134 -6.39 2.42 -0.04
CA VAL A 134 -5.02 2.65 -0.53
C VAL A 134 -4.03 1.87 0.35
N GLY A 135 -4.01 2.14 1.64
CA GLY A 135 -3.11 1.45 2.57
C GLY A 135 -3.28 -0.09 2.54
N THR A 136 -4.52 -0.57 2.40
CA THR A 136 -4.79 -2.02 2.30
C THR A 136 -4.19 -2.61 1.03
N THR A 137 -4.49 -2.04 -0.13
CA THR A 137 -4.03 -2.57 -1.42
C THR A 137 -2.52 -2.45 -1.58
N GLU A 138 -1.92 -1.35 -1.16
CA GLU A 138 -0.49 -1.16 -1.29
C GLU A 138 0.29 -2.03 -0.30
N GLU A 139 -0.10 -2.08 0.97
CA GLU A 139 0.62 -2.93 1.93
C GLU A 139 0.43 -4.43 1.63
N LEU A 140 -0.76 -4.84 1.18
CA LEU A 140 -0.99 -6.21 0.75
C LEU A 140 -0.11 -6.59 -0.46
N SER A 141 0.08 -5.67 -1.42
CA SER A 141 0.99 -5.89 -2.55
C SER A 141 2.45 -5.94 -2.13
N PHE A 142 2.92 -4.91 -1.43
CA PHE A 142 4.36 -4.72 -1.26
C PHE A 142 4.91 -5.43 -0.02
N ARG A 143 4.25 -5.34 1.15
CA ARG A 143 4.69 -6.02 2.39
C ARG A 143 4.06 -7.38 2.59
N GLY A 144 2.95 -7.64 1.88
CA GLY A 144 2.35 -8.96 1.78
C GLY A 144 2.98 -9.76 0.63
N ILE A 145 2.47 -9.60 -0.58
CA ILE A 145 2.74 -10.51 -1.71
C ILE A 145 4.19 -10.44 -2.18
N LEU A 146 4.69 -9.26 -2.52
CA LEU A 146 6.02 -9.10 -3.13
C LEU A 146 7.15 -9.38 -2.15
N LEU A 147 7.06 -8.90 -0.90
CA LEU A 147 8.05 -9.19 0.13
C LEU A 147 8.09 -10.68 0.48
N VAL A 148 6.92 -11.30 0.73
CA VAL A 148 6.83 -12.73 1.05
C VAL A 148 7.31 -13.59 -0.12
N GLY A 149 6.94 -13.24 -1.35
CA GLY A 149 7.40 -13.93 -2.54
C GLY A 149 8.90 -13.80 -2.76
N ALA A 150 9.47 -12.59 -2.62
CA ALA A 150 10.89 -12.34 -2.78
C ALA A 150 11.73 -13.10 -1.72
N ARG A 151 11.27 -13.17 -0.47
CA ARG A 151 11.92 -13.95 0.60
C ARG A 151 12.09 -15.43 0.29
N ARG A 152 11.27 -15.98 -0.59
CA ARG A 152 11.36 -17.37 -1.04
C ARG A 152 12.42 -17.58 -2.13
N LEU A 153 12.92 -16.49 -2.74
CA LEU A 153 13.81 -16.52 -3.90
C LEU A 153 15.20 -15.94 -3.60
N VAL A 154 15.29 -15.02 -2.65
CA VAL A 154 16.54 -14.33 -2.29
C VAL A 154 16.64 -14.13 -0.78
N ASP A 155 17.82 -13.67 -0.32
CA ASP A 155 18.04 -13.32 1.08
C ASP A 155 17.19 -12.11 1.52
N GLU A 156 17.04 -11.93 2.84
CA GLU A 156 16.17 -10.92 3.44
C GLU A 156 16.53 -9.49 3.02
N ARG A 157 17.83 -9.19 2.89
CA ARG A 157 18.29 -7.85 2.47
C ARG A 157 17.84 -7.54 1.05
N ARG A 158 17.98 -8.50 0.13
CA ARG A 158 17.51 -8.34 -1.26
C ARG A 158 16.00 -8.30 -1.34
N ALA A 159 15.29 -9.13 -0.55
CA ALA A 159 13.82 -9.10 -0.51
C ALA A 159 13.30 -7.74 -0.04
N TRP A 160 13.89 -7.16 1.02
CA TRP A 160 13.60 -5.79 1.46
C TRP A 160 13.85 -4.76 0.36
N LEU A 161 15.04 -4.77 -0.27
CA LEU A 161 15.38 -3.80 -1.30
C LEU A 161 14.43 -3.90 -2.52
N VAL A 162 14.13 -5.12 -2.98
CA VAL A 162 13.21 -5.35 -4.10
C VAL A 162 11.80 -4.85 -3.77
N SER A 163 11.26 -5.21 -2.60
CA SER A 163 9.93 -4.77 -2.19
C SER A 163 9.84 -3.24 -2.09
N SER A 164 10.85 -2.59 -1.51
CA SER A 164 10.88 -1.13 -1.38
C SER A 164 11.09 -0.42 -2.72
N ALA A 165 11.93 -0.96 -3.59
CA ALA A 165 12.16 -0.41 -4.93
C ALA A 165 10.91 -0.53 -5.82
N LEU A 166 10.22 -1.68 -5.78
CA LEU A 166 8.96 -1.88 -6.52
C LEU A 166 7.85 -0.97 -5.97
N PHE A 167 7.83 -0.73 -4.66
CA PHE A 167 6.90 0.22 -4.07
C PHE A 167 7.15 1.65 -4.59
N GLY A 168 8.40 2.07 -4.67
CA GLY A 168 8.73 3.35 -5.30
C GLY A 168 8.33 3.38 -6.78
N LEU A 169 8.71 2.35 -7.54
CA LEU A 169 8.45 2.26 -8.97
C LEU A 169 6.94 2.28 -9.30
N PHE A 170 6.10 1.75 -8.41
CA PHE A 170 4.64 1.79 -8.53
C PHE A 170 4.09 3.21 -8.64
N HIS A 171 4.78 4.23 -8.11
CA HIS A 171 4.34 5.62 -8.14
C HIS A 171 4.78 6.39 -9.39
N LEU A 172 5.75 5.86 -10.16
CA LEU A 172 6.19 6.52 -11.39
C LEU A 172 5.06 6.69 -12.44
N PRO A 173 4.16 5.71 -12.64
CA PRO A 173 3.01 5.86 -13.52
C PRO A 173 1.99 6.96 -13.13
N ASN A 174 2.11 7.60 -11.98
CA ASN A 174 1.27 8.75 -11.64
C ASN A 174 1.44 9.89 -12.66
N ALA A 175 2.58 9.94 -13.37
CA ALA A 175 2.77 10.82 -14.51
C ALA A 175 1.74 10.57 -15.64
N ILE A 176 1.24 9.35 -15.80
CA ILE A 176 0.16 9.02 -16.75
C ILE A 176 -1.19 9.51 -16.21
N LEU A 177 -1.32 9.67 -14.90
CA LEU A 177 -2.53 10.12 -14.21
C LEU A 177 -2.57 11.63 -13.97
N GLY A 178 -1.72 12.42 -14.66
CA GLY A 178 -1.75 13.89 -14.60
C GLY A 178 -0.65 14.52 -13.74
N GLN A 179 0.04 13.75 -12.89
CA GLN A 179 1.15 14.30 -12.11
C GLN A 179 2.33 14.66 -13.00
N SER A 180 3.04 15.77 -12.72
CA SER A 180 4.25 16.11 -13.45
C SER A 180 5.32 15.02 -13.33
N VAL A 181 6.10 14.79 -14.41
CA VAL A 181 7.16 13.75 -14.42
C VAL A 181 8.17 13.98 -13.30
N ALA A 182 8.54 15.23 -13.03
CA ALA A 182 9.49 15.58 -11.98
C ALA A 182 8.96 15.18 -10.58
N LEU A 183 7.69 15.47 -10.30
CA LEU A 183 7.03 15.08 -9.06
C LEU A 183 6.89 13.55 -8.95
N SER A 184 6.55 12.87 -10.04
CA SER A 184 6.46 11.40 -10.06
C SER A 184 7.81 10.73 -9.76
N ILE A 185 8.92 11.26 -10.31
CA ILE A 185 10.27 10.77 -9.98
C ILE A 185 10.60 11.06 -8.51
N ARG A 186 10.30 12.26 -8.03
CA ARG A 186 10.50 12.59 -6.61
C ARG A 186 9.70 11.66 -5.70
N GLN A 187 8.43 11.44 -6.01
CA GLN A 187 7.56 10.53 -5.27
C GLN A 187 8.10 9.10 -5.30
N MET A 188 8.51 8.59 -6.47
CA MET A 188 9.12 7.28 -6.61
C MET A 188 10.30 7.08 -5.65
N VAL A 189 11.20 8.05 -5.55
CA VAL A 189 12.37 7.97 -4.66
C VAL A 189 11.92 8.04 -3.19
N MET A 190 11.04 8.98 -2.85
CA MET A 190 10.56 9.15 -1.47
C MET A 190 9.79 7.94 -0.98
N THR A 191 8.91 7.37 -1.81
CA THR A 191 8.12 6.19 -1.44
C THR A 191 8.98 4.92 -1.35
N ALA A 192 10.07 4.79 -2.13
CA ALA A 192 11.04 3.72 -1.93
C ALA A 192 11.72 3.82 -0.55
N VAL A 193 12.06 5.03 -0.09
CA VAL A 193 12.62 5.26 1.25
C VAL A 193 11.58 4.99 2.34
N ILE A 194 10.38 5.54 2.22
CA ILE A 194 9.25 5.27 3.14
C ILE A 194 8.93 3.78 3.15
N GLY A 195 9.04 3.12 2.00
CA GLY A 195 8.92 1.68 1.85
C GLY A 195 9.83 0.88 2.77
N SER A 196 11.03 1.38 3.01
CA SER A 196 11.95 0.76 3.97
C SER A 196 11.49 0.95 5.43
N ALA A 197 10.85 2.07 5.76
CA ALA A 197 10.25 2.25 7.08
C ALA A 197 9.06 1.30 7.30
N PHE A 198 8.20 1.10 6.29
CA PHE A 198 7.11 0.13 6.35
C PHE A 198 7.61 -1.32 6.41
N TYR A 199 8.74 -1.65 5.76
CA TYR A 199 9.39 -2.94 5.99
C TYR A 199 9.82 -3.09 7.46
N CYS A 200 10.40 -2.05 8.06
CA CYS A 200 10.75 -2.08 9.49
C CYS A 200 9.50 -2.24 10.37
N LEU A 201 8.42 -1.53 10.06
CA LEU A 201 7.14 -1.68 10.76
C LEU A 201 6.57 -3.10 10.62
N ARG A 202 6.61 -3.69 9.41
CA ARG A 202 6.21 -5.07 9.16
C ARG A 202 6.95 -6.05 10.06
N ARG A 203 8.27 -5.85 10.22
CA ARG A 203 9.13 -6.66 11.09
C ARG A 203 8.85 -6.45 12.58
N ALA A 204 8.78 -5.18 13.00
CA ALA A 204 8.61 -4.80 14.40
C ALA A 204 7.17 -5.04 14.90
N GLY A 205 6.18 -4.72 14.09
CA GLY A 205 4.76 -4.81 14.42
C GLY A 205 4.17 -6.20 14.27
N ARG A 206 4.89 -7.16 13.66
CA ARG A 206 4.54 -8.57 13.55
C ARG A 206 3.26 -8.88 12.75
N HIS A 207 2.55 -7.90 12.26
CA HIS A 207 1.31 -8.08 11.52
C HIS A 207 1.13 -7.03 10.42
N LEU A 208 0.60 -7.44 9.26
CA LEU A 208 0.37 -6.55 8.11
C LEU A 208 -0.61 -5.40 8.44
N LEU A 209 -1.56 -5.64 9.33
CA LEU A 209 -2.58 -4.65 9.72
C LEU A 209 -1.96 -3.35 10.24
N LEU A 210 -0.85 -3.42 11.01
CA LEU A 210 -0.19 -2.21 11.50
C LEU A 210 0.41 -1.38 10.36
N CYS A 211 0.92 -2.04 9.31
CA CYS A 211 1.38 -1.34 8.11
C CYS A 211 0.21 -0.66 7.41
N ILE A 212 -0.91 -1.35 7.24
CA ILE A 212 -2.13 -0.80 6.63
C ILE A 212 -2.63 0.44 7.39
N VAL A 213 -2.75 0.33 8.71
CA VAL A 213 -3.25 1.44 9.54
C VAL A 213 -2.32 2.65 9.50
N LEU A 214 -1.00 2.45 9.64
CA LEU A 214 -0.07 3.57 9.59
C LEU A 214 -0.01 4.20 8.20
N HIS A 215 -0.07 3.38 7.13
CA HIS A 215 -0.09 3.87 5.76
C HIS A 215 -1.31 4.75 5.50
N ALA A 216 -2.49 4.24 5.81
CA ALA A 216 -3.74 4.98 5.68
C ALA A 216 -3.72 6.30 6.46
N ALA A 217 -3.19 6.29 7.67
CA ALA A 217 -3.06 7.49 8.50
C ALA A 217 -2.04 8.49 7.94
N TYR A 218 -0.91 8.01 7.41
CA TYR A 218 0.10 8.85 6.78
C TYR A 218 -0.47 9.55 5.54
N ASP A 219 -1.07 8.80 4.62
CA ASP A 219 -1.66 9.35 3.39
C ASP A 219 -2.81 10.29 3.71
N TRP A 220 -3.62 9.96 4.72
CA TRP A 220 -4.68 10.84 5.18
C TRP A 220 -4.14 12.20 5.63
N CYS A 221 -3.05 12.24 6.41
CA CYS A 221 -2.42 13.47 6.83
C CYS A 221 -1.80 14.27 5.67
N VAL A 222 -1.19 13.57 4.69
CA VAL A 222 -0.55 14.22 3.53
C VAL A 222 -1.61 14.78 2.57
N ILE A 223 -2.67 14.04 2.28
CA ILE A 223 -3.69 14.48 1.32
C ILE A 223 -4.56 15.59 1.90
N GLN A 224 -4.88 15.53 3.20
CA GLN A 224 -5.68 16.58 3.82
C GLN A 224 -4.96 17.95 3.78
N SER A 225 -3.63 17.98 3.78
CA SER A 225 -2.88 19.24 3.64
C SER A 225 -3.12 19.92 2.28
N ASN A 226 -3.41 19.17 1.23
CA ASN A 226 -3.75 19.69 -0.09
C ASN A 226 -5.17 20.31 -0.17
N VAL A 227 -6.04 20.03 0.82
CA VAL A 227 -7.39 20.61 0.89
C VAL A 227 -7.35 22.08 1.31
N LEU A 228 -6.28 22.50 1.96
CA LEU A 228 -6.09 23.85 2.50
C LEU A 228 -5.31 24.78 1.55
N GLY A 229 -4.69 24.24 0.52
CA GLY A 229 -3.96 24.97 -0.51
C GLY A 229 -4.83 25.36 -1.67
#